data_8ab809986f233a48c2692bdf2eae83a9
#
_entry.id   8ab809986f233a48c2692bdf2eae83a9
#
_cell.length_a   1.000
_cell.length_b   1.000
_cell.length_c   1.000
_cell.angle_alpha   90.00
_cell.angle_beta   90.00
_cell.angle_gamma   90.00
#
_symmetry.space_group_name_H-M   'P 1'
#
loop_
_entity.id
_entity.type
_entity.pdbx_description
1 polymer ?
#
loop_
_entity_poly.entity_id
_entity_poly.type
_entity_poly.pdbx_seq_one_letter_code
_entity_poly.pdbx_strand_id
1 'polypeptide(L)'
;MSLLEFQQVGYWYKDKSQPLFQDINISFQKGKFYTIVGTSGTGKTTFLSLAGGLDAPKEGTILYDGKAVSKIGLTNFRNQYVSIVFQAYNLLPYMTALQNVTTAMDITGSKEKNKEAYALEMLEKVGINEKQARQKVLTLSGGQQQRVSITRAFCCDTDLIVADEPTGNLDEDTSKEIVRLFQDLAHKENKCVIMVTHDEQIAKVSDINIRLSRGSFTVKENVAVV
;
A
#
# COMPACT_ATOMS: atom_id res chain seq x y z
N MET A 1 -13.45 14.78 0.52
CA MET A 1 -13.13 14.64 1.97
C MET A 1 -11.86 13.81 2.08
N SER A 2 -11.00 14.13 3.03
CA SER A 2 -9.77 13.38 3.28
C SER A 2 -10.10 12.04 3.92
N LEU A 3 -9.44 10.95 3.48
CA LEU A 3 -9.54 9.63 4.07
C LEU A 3 -8.50 9.43 5.17
N LEU A 4 -7.25 9.83 4.89
CA LEU A 4 -6.13 9.72 5.82
C LEU A 4 -5.50 11.10 5.97
N GLU A 5 -5.30 11.57 7.22
CA GLU A 5 -4.70 12.86 7.52
C GLU A 5 -3.62 12.73 8.57
N PHE A 6 -2.49 13.34 8.31
CA PHE A 6 -1.42 13.56 9.27
C PHE A 6 -1.53 15.00 9.76
N GLN A 7 -1.67 15.18 11.07
CA GLN A 7 -1.84 16.49 11.71
C GLN A 7 -0.71 16.70 12.71
N GLN A 8 0.21 17.60 12.38
CA GLN A 8 1.39 17.97 13.18
C GLN A 8 2.20 16.75 13.61
N VAL A 9 2.33 15.75 12.72
CA VAL A 9 2.97 14.48 13.05
C VAL A 9 4.49 14.64 13.17
N GLY A 10 5.01 14.25 14.33
CA GLY A 10 6.43 14.10 14.60
C GLY A 10 6.80 12.63 14.81
N TYR A 11 8.01 12.25 14.35
CA TYR A 11 8.54 10.92 14.54
C TYR A 11 10.07 10.91 14.67
N TRP A 12 10.58 10.13 15.60
CA TRP A 12 12.00 9.85 15.80
C TRP A 12 12.18 8.43 16.33
N TYR A 13 13.32 7.80 16.06
CA TYR A 13 13.59 6.44 16.54
C TYR A 13 14.04 6.40 18.01
N LYS A 14 15.09 7.13 18.35
CA LYS A 14 15.70 7.08 19.68
C LYS A 14 15.69 8.43 20.38
N ASP A 15 16.06 9.48 19.68
CA ASP A 15 16.30 10.80 20.25
C ASP A 15 15.44 11.86 19.54
N LYS A 16 14.66 12.58 20.34
CA LYS A 16 13.80 13.66 19.87
C LYS A 16 14.60 14.82 19.23
N SER A 17 15.87 15.00 19.62
CA SER A 17 16.73 16.02 19.03
C SER A 17 17.11 15.74 17.56
N GLN A 18 16.89 14.50 17.10
CA GLN A 18 17.14 14.07 15.72
C GLN A 18 15.86 13.49 15.11
N PRO A 19 14.84 14.34 14.87
CA PRO A 19 13.57 13.86 14.31
C PRO A 19 13.74 13.43 12.86
N LEU A 20 13.12 12.30 12.51
CA LEU A 20 12.97 11.89 11.13
C LEU A 20 11.89 12.73 10.44
N PHE A 21 10.80 13.00 11.17
CA PHE A 21 9.70 13.88 10.77
C PHE A 21 9.39 14.89 11.87
N GLN A 22 9.08 16.11 11.48
CA GLN A 22 8.66 17.17 12.38
C GLN A 22 7.53 17.97 11.73
N ASP A 23 6.43 18.12 12.47
CA ASP A 23 5.26 18.90 12.06
C ASP A 23 4.70 18.55 10.66
N ILE A 24 4.61 17.24 10.36
CA ILE A 24 4.05 16.79 9.09
C ILE A 24 2.55 17.02 9.07
N ASN A 25 2.11 17.78 8.07
CA ASN A 25 0.72 18.06 7.77
C ASN A 25 0.45 17.66 6.31
N ILE A 26 -0.22 16.52 6.09
CA ILE A 26 -0.54 16.00 4.77
C ILE A 26 -1.83 15.20 4.78
N SER A 27 -2.57 15.23 3.69
CA SER A 27 -3.84 14.52 3.57
C SER A 27 -3.94 13.73 2.26
N PHE A 28 -4.67 12.61 2.32
CA PHE A 28 -4.90 11.69 1.23
C PHE A 28 -6.39 11.45 1.05
N GLN A 29 -6.85 11.44 -0.19
CA GLN A 29 -8.27 11.35 -0.55
C GLN A 29 -8.56 10.03 -1.27
N LYS A 30 -9.80 9.54 -1.16
CA LYS A 30 -10.29 8.45 -2.01
C LYS A 30 -10.28 8.87 -3.48
N GLY A 31 -10.21 7.89 -4.35
CA GLY A 31 -10.21 8.11 -5.80
C GLY A 31 -8.89 8.68 -6.34
N LYS A 32 -7.80 8.62 -5.54
CA LYS A 32 -6.49 9.16 -5.92
C LYS A 32 -5.38 8.16 -5.74
N PHE A 33 -4.48 8.14 -6.72
CA PHE A 33 -3.22 7.41 -6.69
C PHE A 33 -2.07 8.36 -6.37
N TYR A 34 -1.49 8.19 -5.20
CA TYR A 34 -0.35 8.97 -4.70
C TYR A 34 0.93 8.18 -4.85
N THR A 35 2.00 8.85 -5.26
CA THR A 35 3.36 8.31 -5.14
C THR A 35 4.19 9.14 -4.18
N ILE A 36 5.03 8.47 -3.38
CA ILE A 36 6.00 9.09 -2.50
C ILE A 36 7.39 8.71 -2.99
N VAL A 37 8.13 9.69 -3.48
CA VAL A 37 9.48 9.51 -3.98
C VAL A 37 10.50 10.20 -3.09
N GLY A 38 11.72 9.68 -3.08
CA GLY A 38 12.82 10.25 -2.30
C GLY A 38 14.03 9.34 -2.31
N THR A 39 15.20 9.86 -1.96
CA THR A 39 16.43 9.07 -1.86
C THR A 39 16.34 8.03 -0.75
N SER A 40 17.23 7.03 -0.77
CA SER A 40 17.28 6.02 0.31
C SER A 40 17.55 6.72 1.65
N GLY A 41 16.94 6.20 2.72
CA GLY A 41 17.12 6.73 4.08
C GLY A 41 16.31 8.00 4.41
N THR A 42 15.50 8.55 3.51
CA THR A 42 14.69 9.75 3.79
C THR A 42 13.47 9.51 4.69
N GLY A 43 13.16 8.24 5.03
CA GLY A 43 12.03 7.91 5.89
C GLY A 43 10.77 7.42 5.16
N LYS A 44 10.84 7.11 3.87
CA LYS A 44 9.68 6.64 3.09
C LYS A 44 8.97 5.42 3.71
N THR A 45 9.74 4.39 4.05
CA THR A 45 9.22 3.17 4.71
C THR A 45 8.64 3.48 6.10
N THR A 46 9.25 4.42 6.85
CA THR A 46 8.72 4.86 8.15
C THR A 46 7.40 5.60 7.98
N PHE A 47 7.32 6.50 6.99
CA PHE A 47 6.06 7.19 6.68
C PHE A 47 4.97 6.18 6.32
N LEU A 48 5.29 5.19 5.48
CA LEU A 48 4.37 4.13 5.10
C LEU A 48 3.96 3.28 6.31
N SER A 49 4.88 3.02 7.24
CA SER A 49 4.58 2.31 8.49
C SER A 49 3.58 3.08 9.36
N LEU A 50 3.69 4.41 9.40
CA LEU A 50 2.71 5.27 10.09
C LEU A 50 1.38 5.29 9.35
N ALA A 51 1.37 5.43 8.02
CA ALA A 51 0.16 5.41 7.19
C ALA A 51 -0.57 4.06 7.26
N GLY A 52 0.17 2.97 7.35
CA GLY A 52 -0.34 1.60 7.48
C GLY A 52 -0.70 1.16 8.90
N GLY A 53 -0.48 2.02 9.90
CA GLY A 53 -0.72 1.67 11.31
C GLY A 53 0.19 0.55 11.84
N LEU A 54 1.38 0.39 11.26
CA LEU A 54 2.42 -0.52 11.78
C LEU A 54 3.17 0.10 12.96
N ASP A 55 3.21 1.44 12.98
CA ASP A 55 3.76 2.23 14.07
C ASP A 55 2.86 3.43 14.37
N ALA A 56 3.09 4.10 15.49
CA ALA A 56 2.35 5.27 15.93
C ALA A 56 3.23 6.53 15.89
N PRO A 57 2.67 7.70 15.58
CA PRO A 57 3.40 8.95 15.68
C PRO A 57 3.84 9.21 17.13
N LYS A 58 4.99 9.87 17.30
CA LYS A 58 5.48 10.30 18.62
C LYS A 58 4.84 11.63 19.06
N GLU A 59 4.49 12.46 18.10
CA GLU A 59 3.75 13.72 18.28
C GLU A 59 2.70 13.86 17.19
N GLY A 60 1.68 14.68 17.43
CA GLY A 60 0.58 14.89 16.52
C GLY A 60 -0.41 13.72 16.46
N THR A 61 -1.20 13.68 15.42
CA THR A 61 -2.28 12.70 15.27
C THR A 61 -2.44 12.26 13.82
N ILE A 62 -2.70 10.98 13.60
CA ILE A 62 -3.13 10.45 12.31
C ILE A 62 -4.63 10.17 12.41
N LEU A 63 -5.41 10.75 11.49
CA LEU A 63 -6.84 10.54 11.40
C LEU A 63 -7.15 9.66 10.19
N TYR A 64 -8.09 8.76 10.35
CA TYR A 64 -8.72 8.00 9.29
C TYR A 64 -10.22 8.31 9.29
N ASP A 65 -10.73 8.85 8.20
CA ASP A 65 -12.13 9.30 8.06
C ASP A 65 -12.57 10.15 9.27
N GLY A 66 -11.72 11.12 9.66
CA GLY A 66 -11.94 12.03 10.78
C GLY A 66 -11.74 11.42 12.18
N LYS A 67 -11.45 10.12 12.31
CA LYS A 67 -11.23 9.44 13.60
C LYS A 67 -9.75 9.19 13.84
N ALA A 68 -9.26 9.50 15.04
CA ALA A 68 -7.86 9.22 15.39
C ALA A 68 -7.58 7.70 15.31
N VAL A 69 -6.55 7.32 14.57
CA VAL A 69 -6.11 5.90 14.42
C VAL A 69 -5.75 5.30 15.79
N SER A 70 -5.22 6.10 16.71
CA SER A 70 -4.97 5.69 18.10
C SER A 70 -6.24 5.27 18.85
N LYS A 71 -7.39 5.90 18.55
CA LYS A 71 -8.70 5.54 19.13
C LYS A 71 -9.34 4.33 18.43
N ILE A 72 -9.09 4.13 17.15
CA ILE A 72 -9.48 2.92 16.41
C ILE A 72 -8.70 1.71 16.96
N GLY A 73 -7.45 1.92 17.34
CA GLY A 73 -6.47 0.90 17.71
C GLY A 73 -5.74 0.35 16.49
N LEU A 74 -4.40 0.31 16.55
CA LEU A 74 -3.56 -0.06 15.40
C LEU A 74 -3.89 -1.43 14.81
N THR A 75 -4.18 -2.42 15.65
CA THR A 75 -4.55 -3.77 15.19
C THR A 75 -5.87 -3.76 14.41
N ASN A 76 -6.88 -3.08 14.95
CA ASN A 76 -8.17 -2.96 14.29
C ASN A 76 -8.06 -2.15 12.98
N PHE A 77 -7.24 -1.11 12.98
CA PHE A 77 -6.98 -0.30 11.80
C PHE A 77 -6.36 -1.16 10.68
N ARG A 78 -5.33 -1.96 11.00
CA ARG A 78 -4.70 -2.88 10.02
C ARG A 78 -5.64 -3.96 9.51
N ASN A 79 -6.54 -4.45 10.34
CA ASN A 79 -7.42 -5.55 9.95
C ASN A 79 -8.61 -5.09 9.10
N GLN A 80 -9.09 -3.85 9.27
CA GLN A 80 -10.35 -3.43 8.67
C GLN A 80 -10.25 -2.26 7.68
N TYR A 81 -9.18 -1.46 7.75
CA TYR A 81 -9.17 -0.17 7.04
C TYR A 81 -8.02 -0.01 6.07
N VAL A 82 -6.95 -0.81 6.19
CA VAL A 82 -5.77 -0.66 5.34
C VAL A 82 -5.25 -2.00 4.85
N SER A 83 -4.91 -2.07 3.56
CA SER A 83 -4.15 -3.16 2.97
C SER A 83 -2.71 -2.72 2.72
N ILE A 84 -1.76 -3.58 3.03
CA ILE A 84 -0.33 -3.26 2.93
C ILE A 84 0.35 -4.23 1.96
N VAL A 85 1.02 -3.68 0.95
CA VAL A 85 1.95 -4.40 0.07
C VAL A 85 3.37 -4.07 0.50
N PHE A 86 4.11 -5.07 0.94
CA PHE A 86 5.48 -4.91 1.40
C PHE A 86 6.48 -5.20 0.27
N GLN A 87 7.66 -4.61 0.34
CA GLN A 87 8.78 -4.93 -0.52
C GLN A 87 9.22 -6.40 -0.35
N ALA A 88 9.29 -6.90 0.87
CA ALA A 88 9.45 -8.31 1.19
C ALA A 88 8.06 -8.95 1.25
N TYR A 89 7.69 -9.74 0.32
CA TYR A 89 6.35 -10.30 0.04
C TYR A 89 5.47 -10.64 1.26
N ASN A 90 6.06 -11.01 2.39
CA ASN A 90 5.38 -11.36 3.65
C ASN A 90 4.23 -12.36 3.45
N LEU A 91 4.46 -13.34 2.57
CA LEU A 91 3.53 -14.44 2.34
C LEU A 91 3.70 -15.52 3.40
N LEU A 92 2.62 -16.24 3.68
CA LEU A 92 2.64 -17.40 4.57
C LEU A 92 3.26 -18.58 3.82
N PRO A 93 4.48 -19.02 4.17
CA PRO A 93 5.31 -19.87 3.30
C PRO A 93 4.75 -21.28 3.10
N TYR A 94 3.97 -21.77 4.04
CA TYR A 94 3.38 -23.11 3.99
C TYR A 94 2.04 -23.17 3.24
N MET A 95 1.47 -22.01 2.91
CA MET A 95 0.22 -21.87 2.19
C MET A 95 0.44 -21.79 0.69
N THR A 96 -0.60 -22.13 -0.07
CA THR A 96 -0.64 -21.87 -1.52
C THR A 96 -0.82 -20.37 -1.79
N ALA A 97 -0.60 -19.94 -3.04
CA ALA A 97 -0.89 -18.58 -3.44
C ALA A 97 -2.37 -18.23 -3.18
N LEU A 98 -3.27 -19.10 -3.59
CA LEU A 98 -4.72 -18.95 -3.36
C LEU A 98 -5.05 -18.83 -1.87
N GLN A 99 -4.49 -19.70 -1.02
CA GLN A 99 -4.71 -19.64 0.43
C GLN A 99 -4.18 -18.36 1.06
N ASN A 100 -3.06 -17.83 0.60
CA ASN A 100 -2.55 -16.53 1.05
C ASN A 100 -3.54 -15.38 0.79
N VAL A 101 -4.22 -15.42 -0.35
CA VAL A 101 -5.23 -14.41 -0.71
C VAL A 101 -6.52 -14.63 0.08
N THR A 102 -7.09 -15.83 0.06
CA THR A 102 -8.38 -16.11 0.72
C THR A 102 -8.32 -15.94 2.23
N THR A 103 -7.20 -16.30 2.87
CA THR A 103 -7.01 -16.07 4.31
C THR A 103 -7.03 -14.57 4.66
N ALA A 104 -6.42 -13.73 3.84
CA ALA A 104 -6.46 -12.28 4.05
C ALA A 104 -7.89 -11.74 3.89
N MET A 105 -8.63 -12.22 2.89
CA MET A 105 -10.05 -11.89 2.71
C MET A 105 -10.91 -12.29 3.93
N ASP A 106 -10.59 -13.42 4.56
CA ASP A 106 -11.29 -13.87 5.77
C ASP A 106 -10.98 -12.97 6.97
N ILE A 107 -9.71 -12.63 7.17
CA ILE A 107 -9.25 -11.77 8.28
C ILE A 107 -9.85 -10.36 8.17
N THR A 108 -9.90 -9.80 6.96
CA THR A 108 -10.44 -8.46 6.72
C THR A 108 -11.97 -8.42 6.61
N GLY A 109 -12.64 -9.57 6.69
CA GLY A 109 -14.09 -9.65 6.63
C GLY A 109 -14.66 -9.31 5.25
N SER A 110 -13.94 -9.67 4.17
CA SER A 110 -14.39 -9.45 2.80
C SER A 110 -15.81 -9.97 2.59
N LYS A 111 -16.64 -9.13 1.95
CA LYS A 111 -18.06 -9.41 1.65
C LYS A 111 -18.25 -10.30 0.43
N GLU A 112 -17.17 -10.65 -0.26
CA GLU A 112 -17.22 -11.50 -1.44
C GLU A 112 -17.80 -12.88 -1.08
N LYS A 113 -18.86 -13.29 -1.79
CA LYS A 113 -19.59 -14.54 -1.51
C LYS A 113 -18.79 -15.78 -1.88
N ASN A 114 -18.06 -15.73 -2.99
CA ASN A 114 -17.21 -16.81 -3.46
C ASN A 114 -15.74 -16.33 -3.50
N LYS A 115 -15.13 -16.29 -2.32
CA LYS A 115 -13.76 -15.80 -2.15
C LYS A 115 -12.73 -16.57 -2.98
N GLU A 116 -12.92 -17.89 -3.15
CA GLU A 116 -12.02 -18.72 -3.95
C GLU A 116 -12.06 -18.33 -5.43
N ALA A 117 -13.25 -18.25 -6.01
CA ALA A 117 -13.40 -17.87 -7.41
C ALA A 117 -12.89 -16.46 -7.67
N TYR A 118 -13.23 -15.50 -6.79
CA TYR A 118 -12.74 -14.13 -6.89
C TYR A 118 -11.23 -14.04 -6.77
N ALA A 119 -10.63 -14.74 -5.81
CA ALA A 119 -9.18 -14.77 -5.65
C ALA A 119 -8.46 -15.38 -6.85
N LEU A 120 -9.01 -16.46 -7.45
CA LEU A 120 -8.46 -17.05 -8.69
C LEU A 120 -8.53 -16.08 -9.86
N GLU A 121 -9.66 -15.39 -10.06
CA GLU A 121 -9.81 -14.36 -11.09
C GLU A 121 -8.78 -13.24 -10.92
N MET A 122 -8.61 -12.76 -9.69
CA MET A 122 -7.66 -11.69 -9.41
C MET A 122 -6.19 -12.14 -9.55
N LEU A 123 -5.87 -13.39 -9.20
CA LEU A 123 -4.55 -13.97 -9.43
C LEU A 123 -4.27 -14.10 -10.94
N GLU A 124 -5.27 -14.48 -11.73
CA GLU A 124 -5.11 -14.58 -13.18
C GLU A 124 -4.88 -13.22 -13.84
N LYS A 125 -5.54 -12.15 -13.36
CA LYS A 125 -5.30 -10.77 -13.83
C LYS A 125 -3.86 -10.30 -13.64
N VAL A 126 -3.14 -10.85 -12.66
CA VAL A 126 -1.72 -10.57 -12.44
C VAL A 126 -0.80 -11.64 -13.03
N GLY A 127 -1.30 -12.51 -13.92
CA GLY A 127 -0.51 -13.55 -14.61
C GLY A 127 -0.13 -14.74 -13.72
N ILE A 128 -0.91 -15.05 -12.69
CA ILE A 128 -0.80 -16.27 -11.87
C ILE A 128 -1.96 -17.19 -12.24
N ASN A 129 -1.70 -18.17 -13.10
CA ASN A 129 -2.73 -19.11 -13.53
C ASN A 129 -3.17 -20.06 -12.39
N GLU A 130 -4.32 -20.77 -12.58
CA GLU A 130 -4.88 -21.64 -11.54
C GLU A 130 -3.91 -22.70 -11.02
N LYS A 131 -3.10 -23.30 -11.89
CA LYS A 131 -2.09 -24.29 -11.49
C LYS A 131 -1.06 -23.68 -10.52
N GLN A 132 -0.59 -22.47 -10.80
CA GLN A 132 0.32 -21.71 -9.93
C GLN A 132 -0.38 -21.25 -8.65
N ALA A 133 -1.63 -20.82 -8.74
CA ALA A 133 -2.42 -20.40 -7.58
C ALA A 133 -2.56 -21.52 -6.53
N ARG A 134 -2.63 -22.77 -6.97
CA ARG A 134 -2.72 -23.95 -6.09
C ARG A 134 -1.35 -24.48 -5.62
N GLN A 135 -0.24 -23.90 -6.05
CA GLN A 135 1.10 -24.24 -5.56
C GLN A 135 1.46 -23.49 -4.28
N LYS A 136 2.32 -24.08 -3.45
CA LYS A 136 2.91 -23.38 -2.29
C LYS A 136 3.73 -22.18 -2.77
N VAL A 137 3.59 -21.05 -2.10
CA VAL A 137 4.25 -19.80 -2.51
C VAL A 137 5.76 -19.92 -2.61
N LEU A 138 6.41 -20.76 -1.79
CA LEU A 138 7.85 -20.98 -1.86
C LEU A 138 8.33 -21.65 -3.16
N THR A 139 7.43 -22.27 -3.95
CA THR A 139 7.76 -22.88 -5.25
C THR A 139 7.61 -21.89 -6.42
N LEU A 140 7.10 -20.70 -6.15
CA LEU A 140 6.94 -19.64 -7.13
C LEU A 140 8.19 -18.77 -7.22
N SER A 141 8.44 -18.20 -8.41
CA SER A 141 9.52 -17.21 -8.57
C SER A 141 9.28 -15.96 -7.72
N GLY A 142 10.33 -15.15 -7.46
CA GLY A 142 10.22 -13.93 -6.69
C GLY A 142 9.19 -12.96 -7.26
N GLY A 143 9.16 -12.74 -8.59
CA GLY A 143 8.15 -11.92 -9.24
C GLY A 143 6.74 -12.49 -9.11
N GLN A 144 6.56 -13.82 -9.16
CA GLN A 144 5.28 -14.46 -8.91
C GLN A 144 4.83 -14.26 -7.46
N GLN A 145 5.71 -14.42 -6.47
CA GLN A 145 5.42 -14.16 -5.07
C GLN A 145 5.00 -12.71 -4.84
N GLN A 146 5.68 -11.75 -5.49
CA GLN A 146 5.30 -10.34 -5.43
C GLN A 146 3.88 -10.12 -5.97
N ARG A 147 3.54 -10.70 -7.13
CA ARG A 147 2.18 -10.62 -7.69
C ARG A 147 1.12 -11.22 -6.77
N VAL A 148 1.41 -12.34 -6.10
CA VAL A 148 0.52 -12.91 -5.08
C VAL A 148 0.35 -11.96 -3.89
N SER A 149 1.42 -11.33 -3.41
CA SER A 149 1.36 -10.34 -2.32
C SER A 149 0.50 -9.13 -2.68
N ILE A 150 0.61 -8.65 -3.92
CA ILE A 150 -0.20 -7.55 -4.45
C ILE A 150 -1.67 -7.97 -4.52
N THR A 151 -1.96 -9.15 -5.10
CA THR A 151 -3.33 -9.68 -5.19
C THR A 151 -3.96 -9.86 -3.82
N ARG A 152 -3.21 -10.33 -2.84
CA ARG A 152 -3.67 -10.43 -1.45
C ARG A 152 -4.18 -9.09 -0.92
N ALA A 153 -3.48 -7.99 -1.19
CA ALA A 153 -3.90 -6.66 -0.77
C ALA A 153 -5.13 -6.16 -1.55
N PHE A 154 -5.23 -6.50 -2.83
CA PHE A 154 -6.34 -6.08 -3.69
C PHE A 154 -7.66 -6.77 -3.33
N CYS A 155 -7.60 -8.03 -2.90
CA CYS A 155 -8.78 -8.79 -2.54
C CYS A 155 -9.34 -8.44 -1.15
N CYS A 156 -8.68 -7.58 -0.39
CA CYS A 156 -9.18 -7.09 0.88
C CYS A 156 -10.16 -5.93 0.66
N ASP A 157 -11.27 -5.93 1.40
CA ASP A 157 -12.32 -4.90 1.30
C ASP A 157 -11.93 -3.65 2.14
N THR A 158 -10.80 -3.01 1.77
CA THR A 158 -10.26 -1.83 2.45
C THR A 158 -10.24 -0.63 1.51
N ASP A 159 -10.45 0.57 2.07
CA ASP A 159 -10.45 1.82 1.31
C ASP A 159 -9.04 2.44 1.14
N LEU A 160 -8.10 2.05 2.00
CA LEU A 160 -6.72 2.52 1.95
C LEU A 160 -5.79 1.38 1.57
N ILE A 161 -4.96 1.61 0.57
CA ILE A 161 -3.89 0.70 0.15
C ILE A 161 -2.56 1.44 0.25
N VAL A 162 -1.62 0.87 0.99
CA VAL A 162 -0.25 1.40 1.07
C VAL A 162 0.72 0.36 0.52
N ALA A 163 1.67 0.77 -0.32
CA ALA A 163 2.59 -0.13 -1.01
C ALA A 163 4.03 0.38 -0.92
N ASP A 164 4.94 -0.47 -0.45
CA ASP A 164 6.38 -0.18 -0.37
C ASP A 164 7.12 -0.87 -1.51
N GLU A 165 7.53 -0.11 -2.52
CA GLU A 165 8.26 -0.55 -3.71
C GLU A 165 7.68 -1.82 -4.36
N PRO A 166 6.37 -1.88 -4.66
CA PRO A 166 5.70 -3.12 -5.05
C PRO A 166 6.16 -3.70 -6.38
N THR A 167 6.83 -2.92 -7.21
CA THR A 167 7.30 -3.31 -8.55
C THR A 167 8.80 -3.54 -8.65
N GLY A 168 9.55 -3.35 -7.54
CA GLY A 168 11.02 -3.38 -7.55
C GLY A 168 11.66 -4.70 -7.97
N ASN A 169 10.92 -5.82 -7.92
CA ASN A 169 11.37 -7.16 -8.30
C ASN A 169 10.67 -7.70 -9.57
N LEU A 170 10.01 -6.82 -10.34
CA LEU A 170 9.28 -7.19 -11.55
C LEU A 170 10.00 -6.65 -12.79
N ASP A 171 9.77 -7.31 -13.92
CA ASP A 171 10.17 -6.78 -15.23
C ASP A 171 9.31 -5.55 -15.60
N GLU A 172 9.78 -4.78 -16.58
CA GLU A 172 9.17 -3.50 -16.95
C GLU A 172 7.71 -3.64 -17.39
N ASP A 173 7.40 -4.66 -18.20
CA ASP A 173 6.05 -4.85 -18.73
C ASP A 173 5.08 -5.27 -17.63
N THR A 174 5.46 -6.23 -16.79
CA THR A 174 4.69 -6.62 -15.59
C THR A 174 4.52 -5.44 -14.64
N SER A 175 5.55 -4.61 -14.44
CA SER A 175 5.48 -3.41 -13.61
C SER A 175 4.41 -2.43 -14.11
N LYS A 176 4.34 -2.19 -15.42
CA LYS A 176 3.32 -1.33 -16.03
C LYS A 176 1.90 -1.88 -15.81
N GLU A 177 1.72 -3.20 -15.96
CA GLU A 177 0.43 -3.85 -15.72
C GLU A 177 -0.01 -3.70 -14.25
N ILE A 178 0.88 -3.94 -13.31
CA ILE A 178 0.62 -3.78 -11.87
C ILE A 178 0.29 -2.33 -11.52
N VAL A 179 1.01 -1.36 -12.09
CA VAL A 179 0.71 0.07 -11.86
C VAL A 179 -0.69 0.43 -12.37
N ARG A 180 -1.11 -0.10 -13.54
CA ARG A 180 -2.48 0.09 -14.04
C ARG A 180 -3.52 -0.47 -13.09
N LEU A 181 -3.28 -1.64 -12.47
CA LEU A 181 -4.18 -2.20 -11.47
C LEU A 181 -4.30 -1.29 -10.24
N PHE A 182 -3.20 -0.69 -9.76
CA PHE A 182 -3.27 0.31 -8.68
C PHE A 182 -4.06 1.55 -9.09
N GLN A 183 -3.89 2.04 -10.32
CA GLN A 183 -4.70 3.13 -10.87
C GLN A 183 -6.18 2.77 -10.94
N ASP A 184 -6.51 1.56 -11.40
CA ASP A 184 -7.89 1.06 -11.48
C ASP A 184 -8.54 0.99 -10.10
N LEU A 185 -7.83 0.53 -9.08
CA LEU A 185 -8.31 0.53 -7.70
C LEU A 185 -8.58 1.97 -7.19
N ALA A 186 -7.71 2.91 -7.52
CA ALA A 186 -7.94 4.30 -7.15
C ALA A 186 -9.15 4.88 -7.89
N HIS A 187 -9.15 4.80 -9.23
CA HIS A 187 -10.09 5.56 -10.06
C HIS A 187 -11.43 4.87 -10.24
N LYS A 188 -11.46 3.53 -10.42
CA LYS A 188 -12.68 2.79 -10.68
C LYS A 188 -13.36 2.30 -9.41
N GLU A 189 -12.56 1.91 -8.40
CA GLU A 189 -13.07 1.42 -7.11
C GLU A 189 -13.07 2.49 -6.01
N ASN A 190 -12.67 3.73 -6.34
CA ASN A 190 -12.64 4.88 -5.44
C ASN A 190 -11.83 4.65 -4.16
N LYS A 191 -10.74 3.88 -4.24
CA LYS A 191 -9.82 3.64 -3.12
C LYS A 191 -8.77 4.75 -3.03
N CYS A 192 -8.15 4.92 -1.87
CA CYS A 192 -6.97 5.74 -1.68
C CYS A 192 -5.73 4.85 -1.81
N VAL A 193 -4.87 5.12 -2.78
CA VAL A 193 -3.64 4.35 -3.01
C VAL A 193 -2.43 5.23 -2.72
N ILE A 194 -1.53 4.78 -1.85
CA ILE A 194 -0.27 5.46 -1.52
C ILE A 194 0.87 4.48 -1.80
N MET A 195 1.69 4.78 -2.80
CA MET A 195 2.83 3.94 -3.21
C MET A 195 4.14 4.66 -2.94
N VAL A 196 5.03 4.02 -2.20
CA VAL A 196 6.43 4.42 -2.13
C VAL A 196 7.18 3.79 -3.30
N THR A 197 7.92 4.59 -4.03
CA THR A 197 8.74 4.11 -5.14
C THR A 197 9.96 5.01 -5.36
N HIS A 198 11.01 4.47 -5.96
CA HIS A 198 12.13 5.25 -6.50
C HIS A 198 12.01 5.41 -8.03
N ASP A 199 11.01 4.81 -8.65
CA ASP A 199 10.78 4.87 -10.11
C ASP A 199 10.04 6.17 -10.48
N GLU A 200 10.76 7.06 -11.14
CA GLU A 200 10.23 8.35 -11.66
C GLU A 200 9.18 8.15 -12.78
N GLN A 201 9.13 7.00 -13.44
CA GLN A 201 8.09 6.73 -14.45
C GLN A 201 6.74 6.47 -13.76
N ILE A 202 6.74 5.71 -12.66
CA ILE A 202 5.54 5.50 -11.86
C ILE A 202 5.07 6.82 -11.24
N ALA A 203 6.02 7.64 -10.77
CA ALA A 203 5.70 8.95 -10.21
C ALA A 203 5.01 9.89 -11.22
N LYS A 204 5.33 9.79 -12.52
CA LYS A 204 4.70 10.60 -13.57
C LYS A 204 3.26 10.21 -13.88
N VAL A 205 2.89 8.95 -13.64
CA VAL A 205 1.55 8.44 -13.94
C VAL A 205 0.63 8.40 -12.71
N SER A 206 1.11 8.84 -11.54
CA SER A 206 0.26 9.06 -10.36
C SER A 206 -0.51 10.37 -10.48
N ASP A 207 -1.64 10.49 -9.78
CA ASP A 207 -2.38 11.75 -9.72
C ASP A 207 -1.58 12.82 -8.97
N ILE A 208 -0.95 12.40 -7.87
CA ILE A 208 -0.22 13.29 -6.97
C ILE A 208 1.12 12.64 -6.63
N ASN A 209 2.20 13.34 -6.98
CA ASN A 209 3.55 12.95 -6.63
C ASN A 209 4.03 13.77 -5.42
N ILE A 210 4.48 13.08 -4.39
CA ILE A 210 4.98 13.67 -3.15
C ILE A 210 6.46 13.35 -3.05
N ARG A 211 7.29 14.39 -3.00
CA ARG A 211 8.73 14.22 -2.79
C ARG A 211 9.07 14.37 -1.31
N LEU A 212 9.64 13.32 -0.75
CA LEU A 212 10.18 13.32 0.62
C LEU A 212 11.67 13.61 0.60
N SER A 213 12.08 14.70 1.23
CA SER A 213 13.48 15.10 1.35
C SER A 213 13.75 15.72 2.72
N ARG A 214 14.73 15.20 3.44
CA ARG A 214 15.16 15.70 4.76
C ARG A 214 13.99 15.94 5.73
N GLY A 215 13.08 14.98 5.82
CA GLY A 215 11.91 15.06 6.71
C GLY A 215 10.80 16.02 6.27
N SER A 216 10.92 16.63 5.08
CA SER A 216 9.92 17.54 4.52
C SER A 216 9.24 16.93 3.31
N PHE A 217 7.93 17.20 3.14
CA PHE A 217 7.13 16.76 2.01
C PHE A 217 6.85 17.92 1.07
N THR A 218 7.15 17.71 -0.21
CA THR A 218 6.77 18.63 -1.29
C THR A 218 5.76 17.92 -2.18
N VAL A 219 4.56 18.46 -2.26
CA VAL A 219 3.45 17.90 -3.05
C VAL A 219 3.46 18.53 -4.45
N LYS A 220 3.35 17.69 -5.48
CA LYS A 220 3.18 18.10 -6.86
C LYS A 220 2.02 17.32 -7.48
N GLU A 221 0.96 18.02 -7.86
CA GLU A 221 -0.13 17.42 -8.64
C GLU A 221 0.36 17.22 -10.09
N ASN A 222 0.16 16.01 -10.60
CA ASN A 222 0.39 15.73 -12.00
C ASN A 222 -0.90 16.09 -12.77
N VAL A 223 -0.77 16.99 -13.74
CA VAL A 223 -1.88 17.28 -14.65
C VAL A 223 -2.05 16.04 -15.53
N ALA A 224 -3.25 15.45 -15.53
CA ALA A 224 -3.55 14.35 -16.44
C ALA A 224 -3.28 14.84 -17.87
N VAL A 225 -2.34 14.20 -18.53
CA VAL A 225 -2.17 14.38 -19.99
C VAL A 225 -3.33 13.65 -20.63
N VAL A 226 -4.32 14.40 -21.06
CA VAL A 226 -5.50 13.93 -21.81
C VAL A 226 -5.07 13.40 -23.17
#